data_8e99045ff1f8d580d11f70c8e94a26cf
#
_entry.id   8e99045ff1f8d580d11f70c8e94a26cf
#
_cell.length_a   1.000
_cell.length_b   1.000
_cell.length_c   1.000
_cell.angle_alpha   90.00
_cell.angle_beta   90.00
_cell.angle_gamma   90.00
#
_symmetry.space_group_name_H-M   'P 1'
#
loop_
_entity.id
_entity.type
_entity.pdbx_description
1 polymer ?
#
loop_
_entity_poly.entity_id
_entity_poly.type
_entity_poly.pdbx_seq_one_letter_code
_entity_poly.pdbx_strand_id
1 'polypeptide(L)'
;MRELSPGLWHWRAPHPDWRDTEPWDENVSSYAIDDGEHLLLFDPLGVPSELEALAADRETAIVLTAPWHERDAESLVGRLGVPVYTPLPDSAQFLMDTYGLTAEQAGDGSPDVVWLLRENKGEARPYSAGDRLPFGADVFPGHKTNDTVLWVESRRAVISGDTLVDFGQGLEINERWLRPGVTREEIAAGLRPLLELPVEHVLATHGGPFDRAALERALS
;
A
#
# COMPACT_ATOMS: atom_id res chain seq x y z
N MET A 1 -18.70 -3.18 0.09
CA MET A 1 -17.72 -4.02 -0.61
C MET A 1 -18.21 -4.35 -2.01
N ARG A 2 -17.33 -4.40 -3.01
CA ARG A 2 -17.62 -4.75 -4.41
C ARG A 2 -16.56 -5.69 -4.94
N GLU A 3 -16.96 -6.74 -5.62
CA GLU A 3 -16.07 -7.60 -6.38
C GLU A 3 -15.78 -6.96 -7.75
N LEU A 4 -14.50 -6.77 -8.08
CA LEU A 4 -14.05 -6.17 -9.35
C LEU A 4 -13.90 -7.23 -10.44
N SER A 5 -13.36 -8.39 -10.07
CA SER A 5 -13.25 -9.61 -10.85
C SER A 5 -13.22 -10.80 -9.87
N PRO A 6 -13.40 -12.05 -10.30
CA PRO A 6 -13.47 -13.19 -9.38
C PRO A 6 -12.31 -13.22 -8.39
N GLY A 7 -12.62 -13.11 -7.10
CA GLY A 7 -11.63 -13.08 -5.99
C GLY A 7 -10.83 -11.79 -5.85
N LEU A 8 -11.16 -10.72 -6.57
CA LEU A 8 -10.59 -9.39 -6.36
C LEU A 8 -11.66 -8.44 -5.80
N TRP A 9 -11.47 -8.00 -4.57
CA TRP A 9 -12.43 -7.21 -3.83
C TRP A 9 -11.93 -5.79 -3.55
N HIS A 10 -12.86 -4.84 -3.54
CA HIS A 10 -12.63 -3.45 -3.18
C HIS A 10 -13.68 -2.97 -2.19
N TRP A 11 -13.25 -2.22 -1.19
CA TRP A 11 -14.13 -1.47 -0.30
C TRP A 11 -13.49 -0.14 0.10
N ARG A 12 -14.28 0.73 0.69
CA ARG A 12 -13.83 2.02 1.21
C ARG A 12 -14.30 2.19 2.65
N ALA A 13 -13.49 2.84 3.45
CA ALA A 13 -13.80 3.17 4.83
C ALA A 13 -13.30 4.58 5.16
N PRO A 14 -13.97 5.30 6.09
CA PRO A 14 -13.52 6.61 6.53
C PRO A 14 -12.21 6.49 7.30
N HIS A 15 -11.22 7.31 6.94
CA HIS A 15 -9.93 7.33 7.62
C HIS A 15 -10.05 8.07 8.95
N PRO A 16 -9.61 7.51 10.09
CA PRO A 16 -9.82 8.11 11.41
C PRO A 16 -9.12 9.45 11.59
N ASP A 17 -8.00 9.66 10.91
CA ASP A 17 -7.21 10.89 11.00
C ASP A 17 -7.53 11.90 9.89
N TRP A 18 -8.53 11.61 9.03
CA TRP A 18 -8.91 12.53 7.98
C TRP A 18 -9.44 13.85 8.51
N ARG A 19 -9.14 14.92 7.81
CA ARG A 19 -9.60 16.28 8.08
C ARG A 19 -10.02 16.93 6.78
N ASP A 20 -10.93 17.90 6.85
CA ASP A 20 -11.44 18.65 5.70
C ASP A 20 -10.38 19.49 4.97
N THR A 21 -9.18 19.60 5.53
CA THR A 21 -8.01 20.26 4.92
C THR A 21 -7.16 19.31 4.06
N GLU A 22 -7.44 18.01 4.12
CA GLU A 22 -6.69 17.04 3.33
C GLU A 22 -7.03 17.13 1.84
N PRO A 23 -6.04 16.87 0.94
CA PRO A 23 -6.29 16.89 -0.51
C PRO A 23 -7.07 15.67 -1.02
N TRP A 24 -7.23 14.64 -0.18
CA TRP A 24 -7.86 13.37 -0.51
C TRP A 24 -9.21 13.21 0.19
N ASP A 25 -10.06 12.32 -0.33
CA ASP A 25 -11.40 12.02 0.18
C ASP A 25 -11.34 11.34 1.55
N GLU A 26 -12.31 11.63 2.43
CA GLU A 26 -12.44 11.00 3.75
C GLU A 26 -12.34 9.48 3.70
N ASN A 27 -12.91 8.88 2.65
CA ASN A 27 -12.89 7.44 2.49
C ASN A 27 -11.70 6.98 1.68
N VAL A 28 -10.84 6.16 2.26
CA VAL A 28 -9.73 5.51 1.59
C VAL A 28 -10.11 4.11 1.12
N SER A 29 -9.42 3.64 0.09
CA SER A 29 -9.63 2.33 -0.50
C SER A 29 -8.74 1.27 0.14
N SER A 30 -9.31 0.08 0.30
CA SER A 30 -8.61 -1.15 0.65
C SER A 30 -9.03 -2.25 -0.30
N TYR A 31 -8.20 -3.27 -0.45
CA TYR A 31 -8.41 -4.35 -1.42
C TYR A 31 -8.15 -5.70 -0.80
N ALA A 32 -8.78 -6.74 -1.35
CA ALA A 32 -8.47 -8.12 -1.02
C ALA A 32 -8.35 -8.96 -2.29
N ILE A 33 -7.44 -9.92 -2.24
CA ILE A 33 -7.30 -10.96 -3.26
C ILE A 33 -7.50 -12.31 -2.58
N ASP A 34 -8.53 -13.04 -3.02
CA ASP A 34 -8.78 -14.45 -2.69
C ASP A 34 -8.51 -15.31 -3.93
N ASP A 35 -7.53 -16.17 -3.89
CA ASP A 35 -7.22 -17.11 -4.96
C ASP A 35 -7.75 -18.54 -4.69
N GLY A 36 -8.48 -18.71 -3.59
CA GLY A 36 -9.04 -19.96 -3.13
C GLY A 36 -8.17 -20.69 -2.09
N GLU A 37 -6.89 -20.38 -2.01
CA GLU A 37 -5.93 -20.88 -1.03
C GLU A 37 -5.48 -19.76 -0.10
N HIS A 38 -5.13 -18.59 -0.66
CA HIS A 38 -4.65 -17.43 0.06
C HIS A 38 -5.68 -16.31 0.06
N LEU A 39 -5.74 -15.56 1.16
CA LEU A 39 -6.44 -14.28 1.27
C LEU A 39 -5.43 -13.17 1.61
N LEU A 40 -5.23 -12.25 0.69
CA LEU A 40 -4.34 -11.10 0.88
C LEU A 40 -5.17 -9.85 1.11
N LEU A 41 -4.92 -9.15 2.23
CA LEU A 41 -5.57 -7.89 2.57
C LEU A 41 -4.57 -6.75 2.38
N PHE A 42 -4.83 -5.87 1.42
CA PHE A 42 -3.96 -4.73 1.09
C PHE A 42 -4.44 -3.46 1.78
N ASP A 43 -3.57 -2.84 2.59
CA ASP A 43 -3.80 -1.60 3.34
C ASP A 43 -5.18 -1.61 4.04
N PRO A 44 -5.49 -2.62 4.87
CA PRO A 44 -6.84 -2.88 5.33
C PRO A 44 -7.34 -1.83 6.34
N LEU A 45 -8.51 -1.25 6.06
CA LEU A 45 -9.25 -0.38 6.96
C LEU A 45 -10.74 -0.73 6.87
N GLY A 46 -11.40 -0.98 8.02
CA GLY A 46 -12.82 -1.32 8.07
C GLY A 46 -13.13 -2.59 7.28
N VAL A 47 -12.38 -3.68 7.53
CA VAL A 47 -12.51 -4.94 6.79
C VAL A 47 -13.94 -5.51 6.92
N PRO A 48 -14.62 -5.78 5.80
CA PRO A 48 -15.94 -6.40 5.81
C PRO A 48 -15.94 -7.78 6.49
N SER A 49 -17.00 -8.07 7.26
CA SER A 49 -17.15 -9.33 8.01
C SER A 49 -17.08 -10.57 7.13
N GLU A 50 -17.49 -10.46 5.87
CA GLU A 50 -17.45 -11.55 4.88
C GLU A 50 -16.00 -11.93 4.55
N LEU A 51 -15.08 -10.96 4.46
CA LEU A 51 -13.64 -11.21 4.26
C LEU A 51 -12.98 -11.75 5.54
N GLU A 52 -13.37 -11.26 6.72
CA GLU A 52 -12.91 -11.86 7.99
C GLU A 52 -13.37 -13.31 8.14
N ALA A 53 -14.56 -13.64 7.66
CA ALA A 53 -15.05 -15.03 7.66
C ALA A 53 -14.23 -15.92 6.71
N LEU A 54 -13.84 -15.40 5.53
CA LEU A 54 -12.96 -16.13 4.60
C LEU A 54 -11.57 -16.40 5.19
N ALA A 55 -11.05 -15.49 6.01
CA ALA A 55 -9.75 -15.64 6.66
C ALA A 55 -9.63 -16.91 7.52
N ALA A 56 -10.73 -17.46 8.01
CA ALA A 56 -10.74 -18.71 8.77
C ALA A 56 -10.41 -19.95 7.90
N ASP A 57 -10.66 -19.88 6.60
CA ASP A 57 -10.53 -20.98 5.64
C ASP A 57 -9.39 -20.74 4.63
N ARG A 58 -8.58 -19.72 4.81
CA ARG A 58 -7.51 -19.30 3.89
C ARG A 58 -6.20 -19.09 4.63
N GLU A 59 -5.10 -19.30 3.93
CA GLU A 59 -3.80 -18.78 4.36
C GLU A 59 -3.81 -17.25 4.17
N THR A 60 -4.09 -16.53 5.25
CA THR A 60 -4.33 -15.09 5.20
C THR A 60 -3.08 -14.31 5.55
N ALA A 61 -2.84 -13.21 4.83
CA ALA A 61 -1.78 -12.24 5.13
C ALA A 61 -2.25 -10.81 4.92
N ILE A 62 -1.69 -9.89 5.70
CA ILE A 62 -1.81 -8.45 5.48
C ILE A 62 -0.60 -7.98 4.67
N VAL A 63 -0.83 -7.12 3.69
CA VAL A 63 0.21 -6.52 2.85
C VAL A 63 0.03 -5.01 2.88
N LEU A 64 0.98 -4.31 3.50
CA LEU A 64 1.00 -2.85 3.56
C LEU A 64 1.88 -2.31 2.44
N THR A 65 1.38 -1.40 1.64
CA THR A 65 2.17 -0.74 0.58
C THR A 65 3.16 0.27 1.13
N ALA A 66 2.90 0.78 2.32
CA ALA A 66 3.77 1.67 3.09
C ALA A 66 3.60 1.42 4.59
N PRO A 67 4.60 1.72 5.44
CA PRO A 67 4.49 1.53 6.89
C PRO A 67 3.34 2.32 7.52
N TRP A 68 3.08 3.53 7.03
CA TRP A 68 1.99 4.40 7.53
C TRP A 68 0.58 3.95 7.07
N HIS A 69 0.49 2.89 6.27
CA HIS A 69 -0.78 2.22 5.95
C HIS A 69 -1.12 1.08 6.92
N GLU A 70 -0.58 1.11 8.13
CA GLU A 70 -0.85 0.09 9.16
C GLU A 70 -2.34 -0.01 9.53
N ARG A 71 -3.07 1.11 9.57
CA ARG A 71 -4.53 1.18 9.70
C ARG A 71 -5.08 0.17 10.73
N ASP A 72 -5.89 -0.81 10.29
CA ASP A 72 -6.46 -1.86 11.16
C ASP A 72 -5.54 -3.08 11.35
N ALA A 73 -4.31 -3.07 10.83
CA ALA A 73 -3.43 -4.24 10.82
C ALA A 73 -3.17 -4.79 12.23
N GLU A 74 -2.90 -3.93 13.23
CA GLU A 74 -2.69 -4.39 14.62
C GLU A 74 -3.89 -5.15 15.16
N SER A 75 -5.09 -4.59 14.96
CA SER A 75 -6.34 -5.21 15.39
C SER A 75 -6.60 -6.54 14.67
N LEU A 76 -6.34 -6.60 13.36
CA LEU A 76 -6.49 -7.82 12.57
C LEU A 76 -5.48 -8.90 12.98
N VAL A 77 -4.22 -8.55 13.21
CA VAL A 77 -3.22 -9.49 13.76
C VAL A 77 -3.66 -10.03 15.09
N GLY A 78 -4.17 -9.17 15.99
CA GLY A 78 -4.68 -9.60 17.30
C GLY A 78 -5.86 -10.58 17.23
N ARG A 79 -6.70 -10.47 16.20
CA ARG A 79 -7.87 -11.34 16.01
C ARG A 79 -7.57 -12.59 15.19
N LEU A 80 -6.77 -12.47 14.15
CA LEU A 80 -6.58 -13.52 13.14
C LEU A 80 -5.22 -14.25 13.26
N GLY A 81 -4.24 -13.65 13.94
CA GLY A 81 -2.89 -14.23 14.09
C GLY A 81 -2.12 -14.32 12.77
N VAL A 82 -2.36 -13.40 11.82
CA VAL A 82 -1.82 -13.43 10.45
C VAL A 82 -0.52 -12.66 10.32
N PRO A 83 0.39 -13.05 9.40
CA PRO A 83 1.62 -12.29 9.13
C PRO A 83 1.31 -10.97 8.43
N VAL A 84 2.22 -9.99 8.61
CA VAL A 84 2.17 -8.68 7.95
C VAL A 84 3.41 -8.49 7.09
N TYR A 85 3.21 -8.39 5.77
CA TYR A 85 4.22 -7.93 4.83
C TYR A 85 4.21 -6.42 4.81
N THR A 86 5.36 -5.78 5.07
CA THR A 86 5.44 -4.31 5.15
C THR A 86 6.83 -3.81 4.76
N PRO A 87 6.95 -2.68 4.07
CA PRO A 87 8.21 -1.96 4.00
C PRO A 87 8.64 -1.51 5.41
N LEU A 88 9.94 -1.38 5.62
CA LEU A 88 10.45 -0.88 6.90
C LEU A 88 10.20 0.62 7.04
N PRO A 89 9.88 1.12 8.25
CA PRO A 89 9.73 2.55 8.52
C PRO A 89 11.06 3.29 8.39
N ASP A 90 10.99 4.60 8.21
CA ASP A 90 12.17 5.45 8.14
C ASP A 90 12.96 5.42 9.46
N SER A 91 14.27 5.19 9.36
CA SER A 91 15.17 5.28 10.51
C SER A 91 15.41 6.75 10.90
N ALA A 92 15.78 6.99 12.16
CA ALA A 92 16.17 8.32 12.62
C ALA A 92 17.28 8.94 11.76
N GLN A 93 18.28 8.13 11.38
CA GLN A 93 19.36 8.60 10.51
C GLN A 93 18.83 9.04 9.13
N PHE A 94 17.94 8.25 8.53
CA PHE A 94 17.35 8.60 7.24
C PHE A 94 16.53 9.91 7.31
N LEU A 95 15.76 10.12 8.39
CA LEU A 95 14.99 11.33 8.62
C LEU A 95 15.90 12.58 8.76
N MET A 96 17.00 12.46 9.49
CA MET A 96 17.99 13.52 9.62
C MET A 96 18.65 13.86 8.27
N ASP A 97 19.11 12.85 7.53
CA ASP A 97 19.87 13.05 6.29
C ASP A 97 18.95 13.57 5.14
N THR A 98 17.72 13.10 5.09
CA THR A 98 16.81 13.40 3.96
C THR A 98 16.00 14.68 4.19
N TYR A 99 15.51 14.89 5.42
CA TYR A 99 14.61 15.99 5.74
C TYR A 99 15.25 17.08 6.60
N GLY A 100 16.52 16.91 6.97
CA GLY A 100 17.26 17.88 7.78
C GLY A 100 16.76 18.00 9.23
N LEU A 101 16.11 16.94 9.75
CA LEU A 101 15.63 16.94 11.14
C LEU A 101 16.79 16.87 12.13
N THR A 102 16.60 17.48 13.29
CA THR A 102 17.53 17.29 14.42
C THR A 102 17.37 15.89 15.02
N ALA A 103 18.36 15.41 15.77
CA ALA A 103 18.26 14.12 16.47
C ALA A 103 17.05 14.07 17.44
N GLU A 104 16.70 15.19 18.07
CA GLU A 104 15.52 15.29 18.94
C GLU A 104 14.22 15.13 18.14
N GLN A 105 14.13 15.73 16.94
CA GLN A 105 12.96 15.62 16.06
C GLN A 105 12.84 14.25 15.39
N ALA A 106 13.96 13.64 15.03
CA ALA A 106 14.00 12.31 14.43
C ALA A 106 13.72 11.19 15.45
N GLY A 107 14.02 11.41 16.74
CA GLY A 107 13.77 10.44 17.81
C GLY A 107 14.34 9.06 17.48
N ASP A 108 13.52 8.04 17.57
CA ASP A 108 13.85 6.64 17.22
C ASP A 108 13.54 6.28 15.76
N GLY A 109 13.15 7.23 14.94
CA GLY A 109 12.65 7.05 13.57
C GLY A 109 11.13 7.17 13.49
N SER A 110 10.56 6.78 12.34
CA SER A 110 9.11 6.80 12.16
C SER A 110 8.41 5.87 13.17
N PRO A 111 7.26 6.29 13.73
CA PRO A 111 6.49 5.47 14.67
C PRO A 111 5.69 4.35 13.99
N ASP A 112 5.60 4.36 12.66
CA ASP A 112 4.77 3.42 11.90
C ASP A 112 5.19 1.97 12.15
N VAL A 113 4.22 1.08 12.28
CA VAL A 113 4.38 -0.36 12.55
C VAL A 113 5.27 -0.72 13.75
N VAL A 114 5.45 0.20 14.71
CA VAL A 114 6.26 -0.02 15.93
C VAL A 114 5.75 -1.21 16.73
N TRP A 115 4.43 -1.36 16.87
CA TRP A 115 3.78 -2.47 17.55
C TRP A 115 4.18 -3.84 16.94
N LEU A 116 4.39 -3.89 15.63
CA LEU A 116 4.76 -5.11 14.90
C LEU A 116 6.26 -5.40 15.01
N LEU A 117 7.09 -4.38 14.78
CA LEU A 117 8.55 -4.55 14.65
C LEU A 117 9.30 -4.54 15.99
N ARG A 118 8.88 -3.70 16.94
CA ARG A 118 9.54 -3.52 18.24
C ARG A 118 8.88 -4.27 19.37
N GLU A 119 7.54 -4.30 19.36
CA GLU A 119 6.76 -4.93 20.43
C GLU A 119 6.50 -6.42 20.18
N ASN A 120 6.86 -6.91 19.00
CA ASN A 120 6.73 -8.31 18.60
C ASN A 120 5.32 -8.88 18.82
N LYS A 121 4.31 -8.07 18.49
CA LYS A 121 2.88 -8.44 18.62
C LYS A 121 2.32 -9.15 17.40
N GLY A 122 3.17 -9.57 16.49
CA GLY A 122 2.78 -10.26 15.26
C GLY A 122 4.00 -10.69 14.48
N GLU A 123 3.79 -11.41 13.37
CA GLU A 123 4.85 -11.85 12.48
C GLU A 123 5.11 -10.82 11.39
N ALA A 124 6.22 -10.06 11.53
CA ALA A 124 6.66 -9.12 10.51
C ALA A 124 7.41 -9.82 9.38
N ARG A 125 7.07 -9.48 8.15
CA ARG A 125 7.72 -9.91 6.90
C ARG A 125 8.20 -8.67 6.12
N PRO A 126 9.35 -8.07 6.48
CA PRO A 126 9.86 -6.89 5.80
C PRO A 126 10.16 -7.17 4.33
N TYR A 127 9.89 -6.18 3.47
CA TYR A 127 10.22 -6.23 2.06
C TYR A 127 10.62 -4.86 1.52
N SER A 128 11.21 -4.83 0.32
CA SER A 128 11.72 -3.62 -0.34
C SER A 128 11.47 -3.67 -1.85
N ALA A 129 11.59 -2.53 -2.50
CA ALA A 129 11.56 -2.46 -3.96
C ALA A 129 12.60 -3.40 -4.58
N GLY A 130 12.19 -4.16 -5.59
CA GLY A 130 12.97 -5.21 -6.24
C GLY A 130 12.73 -6.62 -5.71
N ASP A 131 12.06 -6.78 -4.57
CA ASP A 131 11.69 -8.08 -4.06
C ASP A 131 10.54 -8.71 -4.85
N ARG A 132 10.41 -10.04 -4.76
CA ARG A 132 9.23 -10.80 -5.16
C ARG A 132 8.64 -11.49 -3.93
N LEU A 133 7.38 -11.19 -3.64
CA LEU A 133 6.67 -11.75 -2.49
C LEU A 133 6.16 -13.18 -2.79
N PRO A 134 5.99 -14.04 -1.77
CA PRO A 134 5.66 -15.46 -1.96
C PRO A 134 4.41 -15.72 -2.77
N PHE A 135 3.41 -14.83 -2.71
CA PHE A 135 2.15 -14.92 -3.43
C PHE A 135 2.20 -14.34 -4.86
N GLY A 136 3.40 -14.21 -5.44
CA GLY A 136 3.58 -13.80 -6.83
C GLY A 136 3.38 -12.30 -7.08
N ALA A 137 3.72 -11.45 -6.10
CA ALA A 137 3.73 -10.01 -6.29
C ALA A 137 5.17 -9.49 -6.44
N ASP A 138 5.43 -8.74 -7.52
CA ASP A 138 6.69 -8.03 -7.73
C ASP A 138 6.59 -6.62 -7.13
N VAL A 139 7.65 -6.18 -6.47
CA VAL A 139 7.70 -4.91 -5.75
C VAL A 139 8.44 -3.86 -6.56
N PHE A 140 7.76 -2.78 -6.93
CA PHE A 140 8.31 -1.62 -7.63
C PHE A 140 8.54 -0.47 -6.65
N PRO A 141 9.50 0.42 -6.94
CA PRO A 141 9.72 1.61 -6.11
C PRO A 141 8.53 2.58 -6.23
N GLY A 142 8.17 3.20 -5.11
CA GLY A 142 7.18 4.25 -5.05
C GLY A 142 7.80 5.66 -4.96
N HIS A 143 6.97 6.64 -4.60
CA HIS A 143 7.36 8.05 -4.49
C HIS A 143 8.26 8.36 -3.27
N LYS A 144 8.28 7.46 -2.28
CA LYS A 144 9.20 7.44 -1.15
C LYS A 144 9.95 6.12 -1.08
N THR A 145 11.00 6.07 -0.27
CA THR A 145 11.85 4.87 -0.15
C THR A 145 11.08 3.64 0.34
N ASN A 146 10.11 3.88 1.21
CA ASN A 146 9.29 2.87 1.87
C ASN A 146 7.80 2.93 1.48
N ASP A 147 7.48 3.63 0.40
CA ASP A 147 6.23 3.47 -0.34
C ASP A 147 6.50 2.58 -1.55
N THR A 148 5.65 1.63 -1.82
CA THR A 148 5.86 0.63 -2.86
C THR A 148 4.64 0.46 -3.74
N VAL A 149 4.91 0.11 -4.99
CA VAL A 149 3.89 -0.29 -5.96
C VAL A 149 4.04 -1.78 -6.22
N LEU A 150 2.96 -2.53 -6.04
CA LEU A 150 2.99 -3.98 -6.18
C LEU A 150 2.31 -4.40 -7.48
N TRP A 151 2.95 -5.28 -8.23
CA TRP A 151 2.32 -6.00 -9.34
C TRP A 151 1.92 -7.39 -8.88
N VAL A 152 0.63 -7.69 -8.85
CA VAL A 152 0.09 -9.01 -8.49
C VAL A 152 -0.33 -9.73 -9.76
N GLU A 153 0.52 -10.66 -10.21
CA GLU A 153 0.39 -11.34 -11.50
C GLU A 153 -0.93 -12.12 -11.63
N SER A 154 -1.34 -12.85 -10.57
CA SER A 154 -2.55 -13.68 -10.56
C SER A 154 -3.85 -12.91 -10.83
N ARG A 155 -3.86 -11.60 -10.62
CA ARG A 155 -5.02 -10.70 -10.82
C ARG A 155 -4.75 -9.61 -11.84
N ARG A 156 -3.58 -9.62 -12.47
CA ARG A 156 -3.16 -8.55 -13.39
C ARG A 156 -3.39 -7.16 -12.79
N ALA A 157 -3.11 -7.06 -11.50
CA ALA A 157 -3.42 -5.88 -10.69
C ALA A 157 -2.15 -5.17 -10.20
N VAL A 158 -2.15 -3.85 -10.32
CA VAL A 158 -1.17 -2.95 -9.70
C VAL A 158 -1.80 -2.37 -8.44
N ILE A 159 -1.19 -2.59 -7.28
CA ILE A 159 -1.56 -1.93 -6.02
C ILE A 159 -0.61 -0.74 -5.87
N SER A 160 -1.14 0.48 -5.91
CA SER A 160 -0.27 1.66 -6.17
C SER A 160 0.18 2.43 -4.93
N GLY A 161 -0.28 2.03 -3.73
CA GLY A 161 0.03 2.78 -2.52
C GLY A 161 -0.35 4.25 -2.65
N ASP A 162 0.50 5.11 -2.12
CA ASP A 162 0.40 6.57 -2.24
C ASP A 162 1.13 7.13 -3.47
N THR A 163 1.75 6.26 -4.28
CA THR A 163 2.51 6.69 -5.47
C THR A 163 1.60 7.13 -6.62
N LEU A 164 0.52 6.36 -6.88
CA LEU A 164 -0.50 6.73 -7.87
C LEU A 164 -1.83 6.91 -7.14
N VAL A 165 -2.38 8.11 -7.22
CA VAL A 165 -3.56 8.53 -6.46
C VAL A 165 -4.55 9.26 -7.37
N ASP A 166 -5.80 9.40 -6.90
CA ASP A 166 -6.80 10.29 -7.50
C ASP A 166 -7.35 11.23 -6.44
N PHE A 167 -7.02 12.50 -6.57
CA PHE A 167 -7.59 13.59 -5.76
C PHE A 167 -8.73 14.33 -6.50
N GLY A 168 -9.47 13.60 -7.36
CA GLY A 168 -10.63 14.10 -8.10
C GLY A 168 -10.32 14.56 -9.54
N GLN A 169 -9.10 14.30 -10.03
CA GLN A 169 -8.68 14.63 -11.40
C GLN A 169 -8.34 13.40 -12.26
N GLY A 170 -8.54 12.22 -11.71
CA GLY A 170 -8.10 10.93 -12.27
C GLY A 170 -6.76 10.48 -11.73
N LEU A 171 -6.33 9.28 -12.14
CA LEU A 171 -5.09 8.69 -11.64
C LEU A 171 -3.87 9.51 -12.07
N GLU A 172 -3.05 9.92 -11.10
CA GLU A 172 -1.83 10.71 -11.30
C GLU A 172 -0.70 10.25 -10.37
N ILE A 173 0.55 10.56 -10.72
CA ILE A 173 1.67 10.43 -9.79
C ILE A 173 1.50 11.50 -8.71
N ASN A 174 1.60 11.08 -7.45
CA ASN A 174 1.48 11.97 -6.31
C ASN A 174 2.73 12.86 -6.15
N GLU A 175 2.68 14.04 -6.75
CA GLU A 175 3.77 15.04 -6.63
C GLU A 175 3.77 15.78 -5.29
N ARG A 176 2.65 15.76 -4.54
CA ARG A 176 2.51 16.52 -3.27
C ARG A 176 3.37 15.94 -2.14
N TRP A 177 3.63 14.64 -2.20
CA TRP A 177 4.32 13.90 -1.14
C TRP A 177 5.68 13.34 -1.57
N LEU A 178 6.22 13.82 -2.70
CA LEU A 178 7.57 13.45 -3.13
C LEU A 178 8.61 13.81 -2.05
N ARG A 179 9.55 12.92 -1.84
CA ARG A 179 10.69 13.23 -0.98
C ARG A 179 11.59 14.28 -1.65
N PRO A 180 12.34 15.07 -0.87
CA PRO A 180 13.27 16.05 -1.42
C PRO A 180 14.24 15.45 -2.44
N GLY A 181 14.39 16.12 -3.59
CA GLY A 181 15.31 15.73 -4.66
C GLY A 181 14.79 14.63 -5.60
N VAL A 182 13.55 14.16 -5.43
CA VAL A 182 12.91 13.22 -6.36
C VAL A 182 11.91 13.97 -7.23
N THR A 183 11.90 13.64 -8.52
CA THR A 183 11.02 14.23 -9.51
C THR A 183 9.93 13.26 -9.97
N ARG A 184 8.85 13.82 -10.54
CA ARG A 184 7.77 13.03 -11.17
C ARG A 184 8.34 12.12 -12.27
N GLU A 185 9.28 12.64 -13.07
CA GLU A 185 9.88 11.92 -14.18
C GLU A 185 10.68 10.68 -13.71
N GLU A 186 11.37 10.79 -12.57
CA GLU A 186 12.08 9.65 -11.98
C GLU A 186 11.11 8.57 -11.50
N ILE A 187 10.01 8.95 -10.84
CA ILE A 187 8.97 7.99 -10.45
C ILE A 187 8.33 7.35 -11.68
N ALA A 188 7.94 8.14 -12.67
CA ALA A 188 7.39 7.63 -13.92
C ALA A 188 8.35 6.63 -14.60
N ALA A 189 9.64 6.96 -14.66
CA ALA A 189 10.66 6.08 -15.24
C ALA A 189 10.78 4.75 -14.48
N GLY A 190 10.72 4.79 -13.15
CA GLY A 190 10.73 3.59 -12.29
C GLY A 190 9.51 2.68 -12.48
N LEU A 191 8.36 3.26 -12.83
CA LEU A 191 7.10 2.54 -13.01
C LEU A 191 6.80 2.15 -14.47
N ARG A 192 7.51 2.70 -15.47
CA ARG A 192 7.30 2.34 -16.89
C ARG A 192 7.36 0.84 -17.19
N PRO A 193 8.18 0.00 -16.51
CA PRO A 193 8.15 -1.44 -16.74
C PRO A 193 6.77 -2.07 -16.49
N LEU A 194 5.90 -1.46 -15.69
CA LEU A 194 4.51 -1.91 -15.52
C LEU A 194 3.71 -1.86 -16.84
N LEU A 195 4.06 -0.98 -17.77
CA LEU A 195 3.40 -0.88 -19.09
C LEU A 195 3.71 -2.07 -20.00
N GLU A 196 4.78 -2.81 -19.73
CA GLU A 196 5.11 -4.05 -20.43
C GLU A 196 4.32 -5.27 -19.91
N LEU A 197 3.69 -5.11 -18.74
CA LEU A 197 2.90 -6.17 -18.10
C LEU A 197 1.42 -6.10 -18.54
N PRO A 198 0.69 -7.22 -18.49
CA PRO A 198 -0.72 -7.27 -18.90
C PRO A 198 -1.65 -6.70 -17.82
N VAL A 199 -1.43 -5.45 -17.40
CA VAL A 199 -2.22 -4.77 -16.36
C VAL A 199 -3.68 -4.63 -16.80
N GLU A 200 -4.61 -5.07 -15.94
CA GLU A 200 -6.05 -4.89 -16.11
C GLU A 200 -6.63 -3.95 -15.05
N HIS A 201 -6.08 -3.99 -13.83
CA HIS A 201 -6.55 -3.20 -12.70
C HIS A 201 -5.42 -2.37 -12.11
N VAL A 202 -5.71 -1.10 -11.77
CA VAL A 202 -4.84 -0.26 -10.93
C VAL A 202 -5.64 0.13 -9.70
N LEU A 203 -5.14 -0.25 -8.55
CA LEU A 203 -5.83 -0.25 -7.27
C LEU A 203 -5.20 0.82 -6.38
N ALA A 204 -5.74 2.03 -6.46
CA ALA A 204 -5.22 3.19 -5.74
C ALA A 204 -5.80 3.26 -4.32
N THR A 205 -4.96 3.59 -3.35
CA THR A 205 -5.34 3.78 -1.94
C THR A 205 -6.22 5.02 -1.76
N HIS A 206 -5.88 6.10 -2.47
CA HIS A 206 -6.68 7.32 -2.56
C HIS A 206 -7.33 7.37 -3.94
N GLY A 207 -8.66 7.33 -3.98
CA GLY A 207 -9.46 7.22 -5.19
C GLY A 207 -10.12 5.85 -5.33
N GLY A 208 -10.19 5.33 -6.52
CA GLY A 208 -10.85 4.06 -6.81
C GLY A 208 -9.97 3.08 -7.58
N PRO A 209 -10.54 1.96 -8.01
CA PRO A 209 -9.91 1.13 -9.02
C PRO A 209 -9.98 1.81 -10.39
N PHE A 210 -8.88 1.72 -11.13
CA PHE A 210 -8.68 2.23 -12.47
C PHE A 210 -8.29 1.11 -13.44
N ASP A 211 -8.28 1.43 -14.71
CA ASP A 211 -7.84 0.56 -15.79
C ASP A 211 -6.40 0.87 -16.26
N ARG A 212 -5.91 0.04 -17.18
CA ARG A 212 -4.62 0.23 -17.85
C ARG A 212 -4.48 1.60 -18.51
N ALA A 213 -5.54 2.10 -19.16
CA ALA A 213 -5.48 3.37 -19.87
C ALA A 213 -5.24 4.55 -18.90
N ALA A 214 -5.74 4.45 -17.66
CA ALA A 214 -5.43 5.43 -16.63
C ALA A 214 -3.95 5.38 -16.23
N LEU A 215 -3.37 4.17 -16.09
CA LEU A 215 -1.94 4.01 -15.81
C LEU A 215 -1.06 4.61 -16.92
N GLU A 216 -1.39 4.34 -18.18
CA GLU A 216 -0.67 4.88 -19.34
C GLU A 216 -0.67 6.41 -19.33
N ARG A 217 -1.81 7.04 -19.01
CA ARG A 217 -1.88 8.51 -18.88
C ARG A 217 -1.08 9.04 -17.69
N ALA A 218 -1.12 8.36 -16.56
CA ALA A 218 -0.38 8.79 -15.36
C ALA A 218 1.14 8.75 -15.55
N LEU A 219 1.64 7.79 -16.36
CA LEU A 219 3.07 7.58 -16.61
C LEU A 219 3.59 8.24 -17.91
N SER A 220 2.72 8.96 -18.63
CA SER A 220 3.06 9.67 -19.86
C SER A 220 3.86 10.96 -19.62
#